data_e7fec80f3b3c9fc746a17cd9552cf5a9
#
_entry.id   e7fec80f3b3c9fc746a17cd9552cf5a9
#
_cell.length_a   1.000
_cell.length_b   1.000
_cell.length_c   1.000
_cell.angle_alpha   90.00
_cell.angle_beta   90.00
_cell.angle_gamma   90.00
#
_symmetry.space_group_name_H-M   'P 1'
#
loop_
_entity.id
_entity.type
_entity.pdbx_description
1 polymer ?
#
loop_
_entity_poly.entity_id
_entity_poly.type
_entity_poly.pdbx_seq_one_letter_code
_entity_poly.pdbx_strand_id
1 'polypeptide(L)'
;TLKGKRFYIAEYRVLFEMGGSVSANTRAAYFGGTDYGSTNVRVNYLVPTPDVKLLQAITDKAYADFLARLEAAGVKPEPAEAFVKENGAVYEATAEASKPGAEVYEDVELGYGKRKYLVMAPTGTRLVPRGFAGIGAGNIGKRIDFSKANLEGVSVGMVVNLAAQES
;
A
#
# COMPACT_ATOMS: atom_id res chain seq x y z
N THR A 1 16.71 9.69 -10.29
CA THR A 1 16.35 10.80 -9.38
C THR A 1 15.19 11.59 -9.98
N LEU A 2 14.21 12.00 -9.17
CA LEU A 2 13.08 12.83 -9.61
C LEU A 2 13.48 14.29 -9.90
N LYS A 3 14.69 14.69 -9.52
CA LYS A 3 15.18 16.06 -9.72
C LYS A 3 15.31 16.38 -11.21
N GLY A 4 14.63 17.44 -11.65
CA GLY A 4 14.61 17.85 -13.05
C GLY A 4 13.60 17.12 -13.95
N LYS A 5 12.78 16.21 -13.37
CA LYS A 5 11.71 15.53 -14.07
C LYS A 5 10.35 16.09 -13.67
N ARG A 6 9.44 16.17 -14.62
CA ARG A 6 8.03 16.43 -14.33
C ARG A 6 7.38 15.12 -13.88
N PHE A 7 6.70 15.15 -12.76
CA PHE A 7 6.04 13.95 -12.22
C PHE A 7 4.73 14.30 -11.53
N TYR A 8 3.88 13.30 -11.43
CA TYR A 8 2.59 13.35 -10.79
C TYR A 8 2.52 12.27 -9.70
N ILE A 9 1.94 12.57 -8.55
CA ILE A 9 1.67 11.55 -7.53
C ILE A 9 0.40 10.82 -7.93
N ALA A 10 0.56 9.69 -8.61
CA ALA A 10 -0.54 8.89 -9.10
C ALA A 10 -1.30 8.20 -7.95
N GLU A 11 -0.60 7.87 -6.88
CA GLU A 11 -1.18 7.24 -5.70
C GLU A 11 -0.29 7.44 -4.47
N TYR A 12 -0.92 7.71 -3.34
CA TYR A 12 -0.32 7.61 -2.02
C TYR A 12 -1.22 6.76 -1.15
N ARG A 13 -0.70 5.67 -0.60
CA ARG A 13 -1.46 4.76 0.25
C ARG A 13 -0.70 4.41 1.51
N VAL A 14 -1.44 4.25 2.62
CA VAL A 14 -0.93 3.70 3.86
C VAL A 14 -1.69 2.40 4.15
N LEU A 15 -0.96 1.33 4.36
CA LEU A 15 -1.49 0.01 4.69
C LEU A 15 -1.30 -0.22 6.18
N PHE A 16 -2.40 -0.23 6.93
CA PHE A 16 -2.38 -0.54 8.36
C PHE A 16 -2.70 -2.01 8.57
N GLU A 17 -1.80 -2.73 9.21
CA GLU A 17 -2.02 -4.13 9.54
C GLU A 17 -3.18 -4.29 10.52
N MET A 18 -4.22 -5.02 10.11
CA MET A 18 -5.43 -5.26 10.90
C MET A 18 -5.52 -6.69 11.40
N GLY A 19 -4.70 -7.57 10.88
CA GLY A 19 -4.71 -8.97 11.30
C GLY A 19 -3.86 -9.84 10.41
N GLY A 20 -3.74 -11.08 10.79
CA GLY A 20 -2.99 -12.03 10.01
C GLY A 20 -2.94 -13.43 10.63
N SER A 21 -2.21 -14.29 9.94
CA SER A 21 -1.84 -15.61 10.45
C SER A 21 -0.34 -15.82 10.33
N VAL A 22 0.26 -16.33 11.37
CA VAL A 22 1.65 -16.77 11.39
C VAL A 22 1.68 -18.26 11.66
N SER A 23 2.45 -19.01 10.87
CA SER A 23 2.65 -20.44 11.08
C SER A 23 4.12 -20.73 11.31
N ALA A 24 4.41 -21.48 12.36
CA ALA A 24 5.71 -22.06 12.63
C ALA A 24 5.63 -23.58 12.49
N ASN A 25 6.59 -24.16 11.79
CA ASN A 25 6.67 -25.59 11.58
C ASN A 25 8.01 -26.11 12.14
N THR A 26 7.95 -27.02 13.10
CA THR A 26 9.14 -27.73 13.53
C THR A 26 9.38 -28.89 12.57
N ARG A 27 10.54 -28.93 11.95
CA ARG A 27 10.93 -30.09 11.14
C ARG A 27 11.10 -31.32 12.04
N ALA A 28 10.63 -32.47 11.57
CA ALA A 28 10.92 -33.73 12.19
C ALA A 28 12.45 -33.92 12.33
N ALA A 29 12.93 -34.08 13.56
CA ALA A 29 14.32 -34.44 13.79
C ALA A 29 14.41 -35.94 13.79
N TYR A 30 15.18 -36.51 12.88
CA TYR A 30 15.50 -37.91 12.86
C TYR A 30 16.74 -38.13 13.73
N PHE A 31 16.57 -38.73 14.87
CA PHE A 31 17.68 -39.10 15.75
C PHE A 31 17.56 -40.59 16.13
N GLY A 32 18.55 -41.41 15.79
CA GLY A 32 18.62 -42.79 16.24
C GLY A 32 17.48 -43.70 15.76
N GLY A 33 16.87 -43.43 14.58
CA GLY A 33 15.79 -44.26 14.04
C GLY A 33 14.39 -43.95 14.60
N THR A 34 14.25 -42.93 15.45
CA THR A 34 12.96 -42.50 16.00
C THR A 34 12.52 -41.22 15.32
N ASP A 35 11.29 -41.20 14.78
CA ASP A 35 10.64 -40.02 14.22
C ASP A 35 9.96 -39.24 15.35
N TYR A 36 10.46 -38.04 15.64
CA TYR A 36 9.90 -37.15 16.66
C TYR A 36 8.73 -36.32 16.16
N GLY A 37 8.22 -36.58 14.98
CA GLY A 37 7.08 -35.89 14.43
C GLY A 37 7.34 -34.40 14.10
N SER A 38 6.50 -33.85 13.26
CA SER A 38 6.49 -32.41 12.97
C SER A 38 5.29 -31.76 13.67
N THR A 39 5.52 -30.61 14.30
CA THR A 39 4.44 -29.82 14.90
C THR A 39 4.25 -28.56 14.09
N ASN A 40 3.01 -28.28 13.69
CA ASN A 40 2.64 -27.06 13.02
C ASN A 40 1.78 -26.23 13.97
N VAL A 41 2.25 -25.04 14.31
CA VAL A 41 1.52 -24.07 15.13
C VAL A 41 1.09 -22.90 14.26
N ARG A 42 -0.19 -22.61 14.25
CA ARG A 42 -0.74 -21.44 13.56
C ARG A 42 -1.38 -20.50 14.58
N VAL A 43 -0.96 -19.25 14.57
CA VAL A 43 -1.53 -18.17 15.37
C VAL A 43 -2.25 -17.20 14.43
N ASN A 44 -3.53 -16.94 14.73
CA ASN A 44 -4.29 -15.90 14.05
C ASN A 44 -4.51 -14.73 15.02
N TYR A 45 -4.39 -13.53 14.51
CA TYR A 45 -4.65 -12.30 15.27
C TYR A 45 -5.49 -11.34 14.44
N LEU A 46 -6.27 -10.51 15.11
CA LEU A 46 -7.17 -9.54 14.50
C LEU A 46 -7.27 -8.30 15.39
N VAL A 47 -7.28 -7.13 14.76
CA VAL A 47 -7.68 -5.87 15.37
C VAL A 47 -9.19 -5.74 15.16
N PRO A 48 -10.02 -5.88 16.20
CA PRO A 48 -11.48 -6.03 16.02
C PRO A 48 -12.16 -4.76 15.54
N THR A 49 -11.68 -3.59 15.95
CA THR A 49 -12.34 -2.32 15.64
C THR A 49 -11.28 -1.22 15.46
N PRO A 50 -10.85 -0.94 14.22
CA PRO A 50 -9.92 0.16 13.98
C PRO A 50 -10.60 1.51 14.17
N ASP A 51 -9.90 2.46 14.78
CA ASP A 51 -10.33 3.86 14.76
C ASP A 51 -9.98 4.47 13.38
N VAL A 52 -10.92 4.35 12.45
CA VAL A 52 -10.75 4.81 11.06
C VAL A 52 -10.47 6.31 11.00
N LYS A 53 -11.01 7.11 11.93
CA LYS A 53 -10.76 8.57 11.96
C LYS A 53 -9.32 8.88 12.35
N LEU A 54 -8.79 8.15 13.33
CA LEU A 54 -7.40 8.28 13.76
C LEU A 54 -6.46 7.85 12.61
N LEU A 55 -6.75 6.72 11.96
CA LEU A 55 -5.95 6.22 10.84
C LEU A 55 -5.96 7.19 9.65
N GLN A 56 -7.12 7.82 9.38
CA GLN A 56 -7.21 8.86 8.37
C GLN A 56 -6.34 10.07 8.72
N ALA A 57 -6.41 10.56 9.95
CA ALA A 57 -5.59 11.69 10.38
C ALA A 57 -4.09 11.40 10.31
N ILE A 58 -3.68 10.18 10.64
CA ILE A 58 -2.29 9.72 10.49
C ILE A 58 -1.89 9.72 9.01
N THR A 59 -2.75 9.22 8.13
CA THR A 59 -2.51 9.16 6.69
C THR A 59 -2.36 10.55 6.09
N ASP A 60 -3.26 11.47 6.43
CA ASP A 60 -3.26 12.84 5.95
C ASP A 60 -1.99 13.59 6.42
N LYS A 61 -1.61 13.39 7.69
CA LYS A 61 -0.37 13.96 8.22
C LYS A 61 0.88 13.40 7.50
N ALA A 62 0.94 12.09 7.32
CA ALA A 62 2.07 11.44 6.64
C ALA A 62 2.22 11.96 5.19
N TYR A 63 1.11 12.17 4.50
CA TYR A 63 1.11 12.75 3.16
C TYR A 63 1.56 14.20 3.15
N ALA A 64 1.08 15.02 4.07
CA ALA A 64 1.52 16.41 4.21
C ALA A 64 3.03 16.51 4.51
N ASP A 65 3.55 15.67 5.42
CA ASP A 65 4.97 15.60 5.73
C ASP A 65 5.81 15.13 4.51
N PHE A 66 5.26 14.20 3.72
CA PHE A 66 5.89 13.74 2.48
C PHE A 66 6.00 14.89 1.44
N LEU A 67 4.92 15.64 1.21
CA LEU A 67 4.92 16.79 0.30
C LEU A 67 5.90 17.87 0.76
N ALA A 68 5.93 18.20 2.05
CA ALA A 68 6.85 19.18 2.62
C ALA A 68 8.34 18.77 2.42
N ARG A 69 8.65 17.46 2.55
CA ARG A 69 9.99 16.93 2.28
C ARG A 69 10.37 17.01 0.80
N LEU A 70 9.44 16.77 -0.11
CA LEU A 70 9.67 16.96 -1.54
C LEU A 70 9.98 18.42 -1.86
N GLU A 71 9.19 19.34 -1.31
CA GLU A 71 9.39 20.78 -1.50
C GLU A 71 10.74 21.24 -0.95
N ALA A 72 11.11 20.81 0.25
CA ALA A 72 12.41 21.08 0.85
C ALA A 72 13.58 20.54 0.01
N ALA A 73 13.37 19.44 -0.73
CA ALA A 73 14.34 18.90 -1.66
C ALA A 73 14.36 19.61 -3.04
N GLY A 74 13.55 20.64 -3.21
CA GLY A 74 13.41 21.36 -4.49
C GLY A 74 12.68 20.55 -5.56
N VAL A 75 11.81 19.61 -5.15
CA VAL A 75 11.08 18.72 -6.02
C VAL A 75 9.57 18.98 -5.84
N LYS A 76 8.87 19.36 -6.90
CA LYS A 76 7.44 19.68 -6.84
C LYS A 76 6.66 18.77 -7.80
N PRO A 77 5.65 18.05 -7.31
CA PRO A 77 4.77 17.28 -8.18
C PRO A 77 3.87 18.21 -9.01
N GLU A 78 3.55 17.78 -10.22
CA GLU A 78 2.53 18.42 -11.05
C GLU A 78 1.14 18.21 -10.43
N PRO A 79 0.21 19.16 -10.59
CA PRO A 79 -1.14 19.01 -10.10
C PRO A 79 -1.92 17.96 -10.88
N ALA A 80 -2.98 17.42 -10.25
CA ALA A 80 -3.80 16.37 -10.83
C ALA A 80 -4.42 16.76 -12.19
N GLU A 81 -4.73 18.02 -12.37
CA GLU A 81 -5.33 18.55 -13.61
C GLU A 81 -4.43 18.37 -14.83
N ALA A 82 -3.11 18.43 -14.66
CA ALA A 82 -2.17 18.19 -15.74
C ALA A 82 -2.22 16.72 -16.21
N PHE A 83 -2.46 15.79 -15.28
CA PHE A 83 -2.63 14.37 -15.58
C PHE A 83 -4.00 14.08 -16.19
N VAL A 84 -5.07 14.61 -15.60
CA VAL A 84 -6.46 14.39 -16.04
C VAL A 84 -6.68 14.84 -17.47
N LYS A 85 -6.06 15.94 -17.88
CA LYS A 85 -6.14 16.46 -19.25
C LYS A 85 -5.75 15.42 -20.31
N GLU A 86 -4.74 14.61 -20.02
CA GLU A 86 -4.18 13.63 -20.97
C GLU A 86 -4.72 12.20 -20.72
N ASN A 87 -5.18 11.91 -19.51
CA ASN A 87 -5.51 10.57 -19.06
C ASN A 87 -6.86 10.48 -18.32
N GLY A 88 -7.84 11.29 -18.70
CA GLY A 88 -9.12 11.43 -17.99
C GLY A 88 -9.85 10.10 -17.79
N ALA A 89 -9.92 9.24 -18.81
CA ALA A 89 -10.60 7.95 -18.70
C ALA A 89 -9.95 7.00 -17.68
N VAL A 90 -8.62 7.05 -17.54
CA VAL A 90 -7.90 6.26 -16.54
C VAL A 90 -8.09 6.85 -15.15
N TYR A 91 -8.09 8.18 -15.04
CA TYR A 91 -8.36 8.87 -13.79
C TYR A 91 -9.76 8.54 -13.25
N GLU A 92 -10.78 8.56 -14.13
CA GLU A 92 -12.15 8.21 -13.75
C GLU A 92 -12.30 6.74 -13.33
N ALA A 93 -11.44 5.84 -13.82
CA ALA A 93 -11.43 4.44 -13.39
C ALA A 93 -10.82 4.24 -11.99
N THR A 94 -10.21 5.26 -11.39
CA THR A 94 -9.70 5.21 -10.02
C THR A 94 -10.80 5.53 -9.01
N ALA A 95 -10.76 4.86 -7.85
CA ALA A 95 -11.74 5.14 -6.79
C ALA A 95 -11.34 6.37 -5.98
N GLU A 96 -12.31 7.22 -5.67
CA GLU A 96 -12.13 8.24 -4.64
C GLU A 96 -11.91 7.56 -3.28
N ALA A 97 -10.71 7.70 -2.73
CA ALA A 97 -10.32 7.05 -1.48
C ALA A 97 -10.90 7.71 -0.24
N SER A 98 -11.38 8.94 -0.38
CA SER A 98 -11.81 9.78 0.73
C SER A 98 -13.32 9.79 0.99
N LYS A 99 -14.07 8.82 0.44
CA LYS A 99 -15.49 8.72 0.79
C LYS A 99 -15.61 8.35 2.27
N PRO A 100 -16.34 9.13 3.07
CA PRO A 100 -16.54 8.82 4.48
C PRO A 100 -17.06 7.38 4.66
N GLY A 101 -16.37 6.57 5.46
CA GLY A 101 -16.75 5.20 5.74
C GLY A 101 -16.33 4.16 4.70
N ALA A 102 -15.56 4.52 3.68
CA ALA A 102 -14.98 3.54 2.77
C ALA A 102 -13.85 2.77 3.47
N GLU A 103 -14.11 1.53 3.82
CA GLU A 103 -13.09 0.61 4.31
C GLU A 103 -12.62 -0.29 3.18
N VAL A 104 -11.38 -0.10 2.75
CA VAL A 104 -10.76 -0.94 1.71
C VAL A 104 -9.75 -1.86 2.39
N TYR A 105 -9.99 -3.17 2.30
CA TYR A 105 -9.08 -4.16 2.87
C TYR A 105 -8.30 -4.87 1.77
N GLU A 106 -7.02 -5.09 2.03
CA GLU A 106 -6.13 -5.88 1.19
C GLU A 106 -5.54 -7.06 1.97
N ASP A 107 -5.57 -8.25 1.36
CA ASP A 107 -4.88 -9.41 1.88
C ASP A 107 -3.54 -9.57 1.13
N VAL A 108 -2.47 -9.69 1.89
CA VAL A 108 -1.13 -9.93 1.36
C VAL A 108 -0.67 -11.31 1.80
N GLU A 109 -0.37 -12.16 0.82
CA GLU A 109 0.25 -13.47 1.09
C GLU A 109 1.75 -13.28 1.24
N LEU A 110 2.26 -13.68 2.39
CA LEU A 110 3.69 -13.78 2.69
C LEU A 110 4.06 -15.25 2.74
N GLY A 111 5.31 -15.59 2.44
CA GLY A 111 5.76 -16.99 2.40
C GLY A 111 5.53 -17.79 3.70
N TYR A 112 5.24 -17.13 4.82
CA TYR A 112 5.01 -17.69 6.14
C TYR A 112 3.62 -17.35 6.71
N GLY A 113 2.72 -16.73 5.95
CA GLY A 113 1.37 -16.41 6.40
C GLY A 113 0.64 -15.39 5.53
N LYS A 114 -0.58 -15.06 5.96
CA LYS A 114 -1.41 -14.04 5.33
C LYS A 114 -1.56 -12.87 6.27
N ARG A 115 -1.53 -11.66 5.74
CA ARG A 115 -1.80 -10.44 6.49
C ARG A 115 -2.93 -9.67 5.82
N LYS A 116 -3.80 -9.10 6.65
CA LYS A 116 -4.91 -8.25 6.24
C LYS A 116 -4.59 -6.81 6.60
N TYR A 117 -4.68 -5.93 5.62
CA TYR A 117 -4.42 -4.50 5.79
C TYR A 117 -5.68 -3.69 5.50
N LEU A 118 -5.93 -2.67 6.32
CA LEU A 118 -6.81 -1.57 5.97
C LEU A 118 -5.99 -0.55 5.17
N VAL A 119 -6.44 -0.27 3.97
CA VAL A 119 -5.77 0.66 3.04
C VAL A 119 -6.42 2.02 3.15
N MET A 120 -5.62 3.02 3.49
CA MET A 120 -6.04 4.40 3.58
C MET A 120 -5.29 5.24 2.55
N ALA A 121 -6.01 6.17 1.91
CA ALA A 121 -5.39 7.21 1.10
C ALA A 121 -5.67 8.59 1.69
N PRO A 122 -4.83 9.59 1.41
CA PRO A 122 -5.05 10.95 1.89
C PRO A 122 -6.41 11.49 1.44
N THR A 123 -7.03 12.30 2.29
CA THR A 123 -8.30 12.95 2.00
C THR A 123 -8.24 13.69 0.66
N GLY A 124 -9.24 13.47 -0.19
CA GLY A 124 -9.33 14.07 -1.53
C GLY A 124 -8.49 13.40 -2.61
N THR A 125 -7.74 12.34 -2.28
CA THR A 125 -6.96 11.58 -3.25
C THR A 125 -7.70 10.33 -3.72
N ARG A 126 -7.11 9.60 -4.67
CA ARG A 126 -7.70 8.41 -5.26
C ARG A 126 -6.86 7.16 -4.99
N LEU A 127 -7.53 6.01 -4.86
CA LEU A 127 -6.89 4.70 -4.85
C LEU A 127 -7.04 4.05 -6.22
N VAL A 128 -5.99 3.37 -6.64
CA VAL A 128 -6.03 2.55 -7.85
C VAL A 128 -6.63 1.18 -7.49
N PRO A 129 -7.69 0.74 -8.19
CA PRO A 129 -8.32 -0.56 -7.91
C PRO A 129 -7.35 -1.72 -8.07
N ARG A 130 -7.51 -2.77 -7.25
CA ARG A 130 -6.67 -3.99 -7.23
C ARG A 130 -6.49 -4.67 -8.58
N GLY A 131 -7.50 -4.69 -9.42
CA GLY A 131 -7.41 -5.26 -10.76
C GLY A 131 -6.44 -4.52 -11.69
N PHE A 132 -5.95 -3.36 -11.27
CA PHE A 132 -4.98 -2.54 -12.00
C PHE A 132 -3.56 -2.68 -11.46
N ALA A 133 -3.41 -3.03 -10.20
CA ALA A 133 -2.13 -3.15 -9.54
C ALA A 133 -2.05 -4.52 -8.86
N GLY A 134 -1.45 -5.47 -9.49
CA GLY A 134 -0.61 -6.37 -8.71
C GLY A 134 0.33 -5.50 -7.90
N ILE A 135 0.70 -5.90 -6.69
CA ILE A 135 1.61 -5.18 -5.81
C ILE A 135 2.74 -4.55 -6.62
N GLY A 136 2.63 -3.24 -6.82
CA GLY A 136 3.57 -2.48 -7.62
C GLY A 136 2.90 -1.72 -8.76
N ALA A 137 3.29 -0.49 -8.94
CA ALA A 137 2.88 0.43 -10.01
C ALA A 137 3.03 -0.12 -11.46
N GLY A 138 3.53 -1.34 -11.62
CA GLY A 138 3.82 -1.97 -12.90
C GLY A 138 2.63 -2.16 -13.85
N ASN A 139 1.39 -2.21 -13.33
CA ASN A 139 0.21 -2.34 -14.19
C ASN A 139 -0.48 -1.01 -14.52
N ILE A 140 -0.30 0.01 -13.72
CA ILE A 140 -0.73 1.37 -14.07
C ILE A 140 0.12 1.85 -15.25
N GLY A 141 1.43 1.67 -15.21
CA GLY A 141 2.35 2.08 -16.26
C GLY A 141 2.10 1.44 -17.64
N LYS A 142 1.35 0.31 -17.70
CA LYS A 142 0.97 -0.31 -18.98
C LYS A 142 -0.29 0.28 -19.60
N ARG A 143 -1.12 0.98 -18.80
CA ARG A 143 -2.41 1.56 -19.25
C ARG A 143 -2.39 3.08 -19.29
N ILE A 144 -1.48 3.69 -18.56
CA ILE A 144 -1.31 5.13 -18.51
C ILE A 144 -0.09 5.48 -19.36
N ASP A 145 -0.33 6.13 -20.47
CA ASP A 145 0.75 6.67 -21.29
C ASP A 145 1.22 8.01 -20.72
N PHE A 146 2.01 7.95 -19.66
CA PHE A 146 2.65 9.12 -19.06
C PHE A 146 3.58 9.84 -20.06
N SER A 147 4.01 9.15 -21.12
CA SER A 147 4.91 9.73 -22.11
C SER A 147 4.26 10.83 -22.94
N LYS A 148 2.94 10.76 -23.19
CA LYS A 148 2.19 11.79 -23.91
C LYS A 148 2.13 13.12 -23.18
N ALA A 149 2.05 13.08 -21.85
CA ALA A 149 2.06 14.27 -21.00
C ALA A 149 3.49 14.70 -20.61
N ASN A 150 4.51 13.95 -21.02
CA ASN A 150 5.88 14.11 -20.54
C ASN A 150 5.95 14.16 -18.98
N LEU A 151 5.18 13.27 -18.36
CA LEU A 151 5.04 13.13 -16.90
C LEU A 151 5.43 11.72 -16.48
N GLU A 152 6.07 11.60 -15.32
CA GLU A 152 6.28 10.32 -14.65
C GLU A 152 5.24 10.14 -13.54
N GLY A 153 4.59 8.98 -13.48
CA GLY A 153 3.69 8.63 -12.39
C GLY A 153 4.47 8.05 -11.21
N VAL A 154 4.27 8.63 -10.03
CA VAL A 154 4.87 8.15 -8.78
C VAL A 154 3.78 7.53 -7.91
N SER A 155 3.98 6.27 -7.52
CA SER A 155 3.14 5.59 -6.54
C SER A 155 3.93 5.40 -5.24
N VAL A 156 3.34 5.80 -4.13
CA VAL A 156 3.95 5.71 -2.80
C VAL A 156 3.11 4.78 -1.93
N GLY A 157 3.74 3.75 -1.38
CA GLY A 157 3.12 2.85 -0.42
C GLY A 157 3.88 2.87 0.91
N MET A 158 3.16 3.06 2.00
CA MET A 158 3.68 2.94 3.36
C MET A 158 2.98 1.77 4.05
N VAL A 159 3.74 0.93 4.73
CA VAL A 159 3.19 -0.19 5.51
C VAL A 159 3.43 0.07 6.99
N VAL A 160 2.37 0.00 7.77
CA VAL A 160 2.40 0.11 9.22
C VAL A 160 2.04 -1.24 9.80
N ASN A 161 3.03 -1.94 10.32
CA ASN A 161 2.86 -3.21 10.98
C ASN A 161 2.57 -2.99 12.48
N LEU A 162 1.56 -3.67 13.01
CA LEU A 162 1.20 -3.61 14.43
C LEU A 162 2.02 -4.61 15.26
N ALA A 163 2.54 -5.66 14.64
CA ALA A 163 3.38 -6.64 15.28
C ALA A 163 4.74 -6.66 14.56
N ALA A 164 5.78 -6.24 15.25
CA ALA A 164 7.15 -6.54 14.85
C ALA A 164 7.42 -7.99 15.22
N GLN A 165 7.72 -8.83 14.23
CA GLN A 165 8.26 -10.15 14.50
C GLN A 165 9.76 -9.97 14.70
N GLU A 166 10.23 -10.06 15.94
CA GLU A 166 11.66 -10.20 16.21
C GLU A 166 12.08 -11.60 15.71
N SER A 167 13.00 -11.63 14.77
CA SER A 167 13.64 -12.83 14.23
C SER A 167 14.84 -13.22 15.06
#